data_0f33e64f333596ab42d08fdb7616b804
#
_entry.id   0f33e64f333596ab42d08fdb7616b804
#
_cell.length_a   1.000
_cell.length_b   1.000
_cell.length_c   1.000
_cell.angle_alpha   90.00
_cell.angle_beta   90.00
_cell.angle_gamma   90.00
#
_symmetry.space_group_name_H-M   'P 1'
#
loop_
_entity.id
_entity.type
_entity.pdbx_description
1 polymer ?
#
loop_
_entity_poly.entity_id
_entity_poly.type
_entity_poly.pdbx_seq_one_letter_code
_entity_poly.pdbx_strand_id
1 'polypeptide(L)' 'EFRTIGKVVRVSAIDPITNTEVITVGDVSRGKKELMRVAEQKLRYVLAKKKLKGQL' A
#
# COMPACT_ATOMS: atom_id res chain seq x y z
N GLU A 1 -4.47 -6.23 2.34
CA GLU A 1 -4.22 -7.66 2.51
C GLU A 1 -2.78 -7.91 2.96
N PHE A 2 -2.61 -8.80 3.90
CA PHE A 2 -1.30 -9.21 4.39
C PHE A 2 -0.99 -10.62 3.92
N ARG A 3 0.22 -10.81 3.45
CA ARG A 3 0.68 -12.13 3.07
C ARG A 3 2.12 -12.32 3.53
N THR A 4 2.35 -13.32 4.35
CA THR A 4 3.69 -13.60 4.87
C THR A 4 4.32 -14.76 4.13
N ILE A 5 5.51 -14.54 3.61
CA ILE A 5 6.30 -15.59 2.94
C ILE A 5 7.68 -15.56 3.58
N GLY A 6 7.99 -16.57 4.41
CA GLY A 6 9.23 -16.59 5.17
C GLY A 6 9.31 -15.40 6.13
N LYS A 7 10.33 -14.57 5.98
CA LYS A 7 10.53 -13.38 6.81
C LYS A 7 10.01 -12.10 6.16
N VAL A 8 9.31 -12.21 5.04
CA VAL A 8 8.83 -11.07 4.29
C VAL A 8 7.31 -10.99 4.38
N VAL A 9 6.80 -9.79 4.64
CA VAL A 9 5.38 -9.51 4.66
C VAL A 9 5.05 -8.62 3.46
N ARG A 10 4.05 -9.02 2.69
CA ARG A 10 3.54 -8.24 1.59
C ARG A 10 2.19 -7.65 2.00
N VAL A 11 2.08 -6.32 1.89
CA VAL A 11 0.85 -5.60 2.24
C VAL A 11 0.29 -4.96 0.99
N SER A 12 -0.97 -5.24 0.70
CA SER A 12 -1.69 -4.64 -0.42
C SER A 12 -2.74 -3.69 0.13
N ALA A 13 -2.77 -2.47 -0.40
CA ALA A 13 -3.78 -1.47 -0.08
C ALA A 13 -4.53 -1.11 -1.36
N ILE A 14 -5.86 -1.15 -1.31
CA ILE A 14 -6.71 -0.92 -2.46
C ILE A 14 -7.70 0.18 -2.16
N ASP A 15 -7.81 1.16 -3.07
CA ASP A 15 -8.88 2.14 -3.02
C ASP A 15 -10.05 1.62 -3.86
N PRO A 16 -11.19 1.31 -3.21
CA PRO A 16 -12.32 0.71 -3.94
C PRO A 16 -13.02 1.68 -4.90
N ILE A 17 -12.86 2.98 -4.70
CA ILE A 17 -13.49 3.98 -5.56
C ILE A 17 -12.79 4.07 -6.91
N THR A 18 -11.47 4.15 -6.89
CA THR A 18 -10.67 4.29 -8.11
C THR A 18 -10.09 2.99 -8.59
N ASN A 19 -10.23 1.92 -7.79
CA ASN A 19 -9.66 0.61 -8.07
C ASN A 19 -8.13 0.67 -8.18
N THR A 20 -7.51 1.59 -7.47
CA THR A 20 -6.06 1.74 -7.43
C THR A 20 -5.49 0.85 -6.34
N GLU A 21 -4.47 0.06 -6.69
CA GLU A 21 -3.80 -0.82 -5.74
C GLU A 21 -2.34 -0.45 -5.62
N VAL A 22 -1.81 -0.48 -4.39
CA VAL A 22 -0.38 -0.35 -4.13
C VAL A 22 0.08 -1.53 -3.28
N ILE A 23 1.33 -1.92 -3.46
CA ILE A 23 1.92 -3.04 -2.75
C ILE A 23 3.18 -2.56 -2.04
N THR A 24 3.29 -2.93 -0.76
CA THR A 24 4.47 -2.65 0.06
C THR A 24 4.99 -3.96 0.60
N VAL A 25 6.31 -4.12 0.54
CA VAL A 25 6.97 -5.32 1.04
C VAL A 25 7.95 -4.90 2.13
N GLY A 26 7.96 -5.63 3.23
CA GLY A 26 8.87 -5.34 4.33
C GLY A 26 9.21 -6.58 5.11
N ASP A 27 10.18 -6.42 6.01
CA ASP A 27 10.58 -7.50 6.91
C ASP A 27 9.51 -7.72 7.97
N VAL A 28 9.27 -8.98 8.33
CA VAL A 28 8.26 -9.33 9.31
C VAL A 28 8.53 -8.67 10.68
N SER A 29 9.80 -8.36 10.98
CA SER A 29 10.18 -7.73 12.23
C SER A 29 9.69 -6.29 12.35
N ARG A 30 9.33 -5.63 11.25
CA ARG A 30 8.85 -4.25 11.27
C ARG A 30 7.43 -4.11 11.79
N GLY A 31 6.69 -5.20 11.84
CA GLY A 31 5.32 -5.20 12.33
C GLY A 31 4.30 -4.81 11.27
N LYS A 32 3.14 -5.44 11.35
CA LYS A 32 2.06 -5.23 10.39
C LYS A 32 1.54 -3.79 10.41
N LYS A 33 1.50 -3.20 11.60
CA LYS A 33 0.96 -1.85 11.79
C LYS A 33 1.77 -0.82 11.02
N GLU A 34 3.09 -0.90 11.11
CA GLU A 34 3.96 0.02 10.41
C GLU A 34 3.89 -0.18 8.90
N LEU A 35 3.89 -1.44 8.46
CA LEU A 35 3.80 -1.75 7.04
C LEU A 35 2.49 -1.27 6.44
N MET A 36 1.40 -1.40 7.20
CA MET A 36 0.10 -0.88 6.77
C MET A 36 0.12 0.64 6.63
N ARG A 37 0.75 1.34 7.59
CA ARG A 37 0.88 2.79 7.53
C ARG A 37 1.64 3.22 6.29
N VAL A 38 2.73 2.54 5.97
CA VAL A 38 3.52 2.83 4.77
C VAL A 38 2.69 2.59 3.50
N ALA A 39 1.95 1.49 3.47
CA ALA A 39 1.10 1.18 2.33
C ALA A 39 0.01 2.25 2.13
N GLU A 40 -0.59 2.73 3.22
CA GLU A 40 -1.60 3.78 3.14
C GLU A 40 -1.00 5.09 2.63
N GLN A 41 0.17 5.47 3.12
CA GLN A 41 0.85 6.68 2.66
C GLN A 41 1.17 6.59 1.17
N LYS A 42 1.63 5.43 0.74
CA LYS A 42 1.94 5.19 -0.66
C LYS A 42 0.69 5.30 -1.53
N LEU A 43 -0.41 4.75 -1.07
CA LEU A 43 -1.69 4.83 -1.78
C LEU A 43 -2.16 6.27 -1.91
N ARG A 44 -2.11 7.03 -0.82
CA ARG A 44 -2.47 8.46 -0.85
C ARG A 44 -1.61 9.24 -1.83
N TYR A 45 -0.32 8.96 -1.85
CA TYR A 45 0.59 9.61 -2.78
C TYR A 45 0.22 9.34 -4.23
N VAL A 46 -0.06 8.07 -4.55
CA VAL A 46 -0.44 7.67 -5.91
C VAL A 46 -1.77 8.32 -6.32
N LEU A 47 -2.75 8.33 -5.41
CA LEU A 47 -4.05 8.93 -5.69
C LEU A 47 -3.93 10.44 -5.92
N ALA A 48 -3.13 11.12 -5.10
CA ALA A 48 -2.89 12.55 -5.28
C ALA A 48 -2.23 12.84 -6.63
N LYS A 49 -1.28 12.02 -7.02
CA LYS A 49 -0.61 12.17 -8.31
C LYS A 49 -1.57 11.96 -9.48
N LYS A 50 -2.43 10.96 -9.38
CA LYS A 50 -3.43 10.71 -10.42
C LYS A 50 -4.42 11.87 -10.53
N LYS A 51 -4.82 12.44 -9.42
CA LYS A 51 -5.72 13.60 -9.39
C LYS A 51 -5.08 14.80 -10.08
N LEU A 52 -3.81 15.08 -9.77
CA LEU A 52 -3.08 16.18 -10.38
C LEU A 52 -2.95 16.02 -11.90
N LYS A 53 -2.85 14.78 -12.36
CA LYS A 53 -2.74 14.50 -13.80
C LYS A 53 -4.10 14.36 -14.50
N GLY A 54 -5.18 14.58 -13.78
CA GLY A 54 -6.52 14.47 -14.35
C GLY A 54 -6.94 13.03 -14.64
N GLN A 55 -6.38 12.06 -13.93
CA GLN A 55 -6.69 10.65 -14.15
C GLN A 55 -7.76 10.10 -13.21
N LEU A 56 -8.25 10.93 -12.30
CA LEU A 56 -9.33 10.57 -11.38
C LEU A 56 -10.53 11.46 -11.59
#